data_23e6fef3e72f2253f04d521ab6513ca0
#
_entry.id   23e6fef3e72f2253f04d521ab6513ca0
#
_cell.length_a   1.000
_cell.length_b   1.000
_cell.length_c   1.000
_cell.angle_alpha   90.00
_cell.angle_beta   90.00
_cell.angle_gamma   90.00
#
_symmetry.space_group_name_H-M   'P 1'
#
loop_
_entity.id
_entity.type
_entity.pdbx_description
1 polymer ?
#
loop_
_entity_poly.entity_id
_entity_poly.type
_entity_poly.pdbx_seq_one_letter_code
_entity_poly.pdbx_strand_id
1 'polypeptide(L)'
;MNTPLSFAQVGEALFVSAHSGTKRSVSDKDFLKSLHIEGDTNRVFRELLILRFYAIMKGVEGCRMPAESKTDLLDCMHAVFFRWLSEQLGCTEPEVDSVKAILCKRYRAYEDAYNHIVHDRPLAAGEVLLDSLRDILAPDLSAEDVFDLLPLHIMFSNLLLTFSDAVRKSLSEAGAAAID
;
A
#
# COMPACT_ATOMS: atom_id res chain seq x y z
N MET A 1 -7.93 23.68 -22.98
CA MET A 1 -7.06 23.79 -21.78
C MET A 1 -7.65 22.86 -20.75
N ASN A 2 -6.91 21.84 -20.29
CA ASN A 2 -7.41 20.97 -19.21
C ASN A 2 -7.26 21.72 -17.88
N THR A 3 -8.34 21.82 -17.13
CA THR A 3 -8.29 22.35 -15.77
C THR A 3 -7.41 21.44 -14.91
N PRO A 4 -6.47 21.98 -14.12
CA PRO A 4 -5.68 21.17 -13.20
C PRO A 4 -6.58 20.40 -12.25
N LEU A 5 -6.22 19.15 -11.95
CA LEU A 5 -6.96 18.33 -10.98
C LEU A 5 -6.72 18.86 -9.57
N SER A 6 -7.76 18.92 -8.74
CA SER A 6 -7.61 19.21 -7.32
C SER A 6 -6.99 18.03 -6.56
N PHE A 7 -6.38 18.28 -5.40
CA PHE A 7 -5.88 17.22 -4.52
C PHE A 7 -6.96 16.19 -4.17
N ALA A 8 -8.21 16.63 -3.98
CA ALA A 8 -9.32 15.72 -3.71
C ALA A 8 -9.54 14.75 -4.90
N GLN A 9 -9.54 15.24 -6.14
CA GLN A 9 -9.70 14.40 -7.33
C GLN A 9 -8.53 13.44 -7.52
N VAL A 10 -7.30 13.89 -7.29
CA VAL A 10 -6.10 13.05 -7.37
C VAL A 10 -6.11 12.01 -6.25
N GLY A 11 -6.43 12.41 -5.02
CA GLY A 11 -6.54 11.49 -3.87
C GLY A 11 -7.59 10.40 -4.09
N GLU A 12 -8.74 10.76 -4.68
CA GLU A 12 -9.77 9.79 -5.08
C GLU A 12 -9.25 8.82 -6.15
N ALA A 13 -8.57 9.31 -7.18
CA ALA A 13 -8.00 8.49 -8.23
C ALA A 13 -6.93 7.50 -7.68
N LEU A 14 -6.09 7.94 -6.74
CA LEU A 14 -5.12 7.11 -6.06
C LEU A 14 -5.80 6.01 -5.24
N PHE A 15 -6.84 6.35 -4.47
CA PHE A 15 -7.63 5.36 -3.72
C PHE A 15 -8.26 4.34 -4.66
N VAL A 16 -8.96 4.78 -5.71
CA VAL A 16 -9.61 3.90 -6.69
C VAL A 16 -8.60 2.96 -7.37
N SER A 17 -7.43 3.46 -7.71
CA SER A 17 -6.34 2.66 -8.28
C SER A 17 -5.86 1.57 -7.32
N ALA A 18 -5.61 1.92 -6.05
CA ALA A 18 -5.19 0.97 -5.02
C ALA A 18 -6.27 -0.08 -4.77
N HIS A 19 -7.53 0.33 -4.57
CA HIS A 19 -8.66 -0.54 -4.32
C HIS A 19 -8.90 -1.52 -5.48
N SER A 20 -8.96 -1.03 -6.72
CA SER A 20 -9.19 -1.85 -7.91
C SER A 20 -8.02 -2.82 -8.16
N GLY A 21 -6.79 -2.37 -7.95
CA GLY A 21 -5.61 -3.22 -8.03
C GLY A 21 -5.62 -4.33 -6.99
N THR A 22 -6.00 -4.02 -5.75
CA THR A 22 -6.14 -5.00 -4.68
C THR A 22 -7.20 -6.05 -5.00
N LYS A 23 -8.37 -5.59 -5.49
CA LYS A 23 -9.46 -6.49 -5.89
C LYS A 23 -9.03 -7.48 -6.96
N ARG A 24 -8.25 -7.05 -7.95
CA ARG A 24 -7.68 -7.93 -8.98
C ARG A 24 -6.71 -8.94 -8.38
N SER A 25 -5.78 -8.50 -7.52
CA SER A 25 -4.79 -9.38 -6.88
C SER A 25 -5.44 -10.47 -6.02
N VAL A 26 -6.46 -10.12 -5.24
CA VAL A 26 -7.19 -11.09 -4.40
C VAL A 26 -8.02 -12.09 -5.23
N SER A 27 -8.41 -11.70 -6.44
CA SER A 27 -9.11 -12.60 -7.37
C SER A 27 -8.18 -13.56 -8.11
N ASP A 28 -6.88 -13.29 -8.12
CA ASP A 28 -5.86 -14.12 -8.76
C ASP A 28 -5.32 -15.17 -7.78
N LYS A 29 -5.91 -16.38 -7.84
CA LYS A 29 -5.54 -17.48 -6.95
C LYS A 29 -4.12 -17.99 -7.18
N ASP A 30 -3.63 -17.94 -8.42
CA ASP A 30 -2.28 -18.41 -8.75
C ASP A 30 -1.25 -17.44 -8.19
N PHE A 31 -1.52 -16.13 -8.28
CA PHE A 31 -0.71 -15.11 -7.63
C PHE A 31 -0.64 -15.31 -6.12
N LEU A 32 -1.78 -15.46 -5.44
CA LEU A 32 -1.81 -15.65 -3.98
C LEU A 32 -1.07 -16.94 -3.57
N LYS A 33 -1.29 -18.03 -4.30
CA LYS A 33 -0.61 -19.31 -4.05
C LYS A 33 0.91 -19.20 -4.21
N SER A 34 1.38 -18.46 -5.22
CA SER A 34 2.82 -18.25 -5.45
C SER A 34 3.52 -17.48 -4.33
N LEU A 35 2.74 -16.76 -3.50
CA LEU A 35 3.22 -15.97 -2.37
C LEU A 35 2.96 -16.64 -1.02
N HIS A 36 2.49 -17.88 -1.01
CA HIS A 36 2.07 -18.58 0.22
C HIS A 36 1.04 -17.78 1.04
N ILE A 37 0.20 -16.97 0.35
CA ILE A 37 -0.85 -16.20 1.00
C ILE A 37 -2.11 -17.04 1.09
N GLU A 38 -2.53 -17.33 2.32
CA GLU A 38 -3.75 -18.05 2.68
C GLU A 38 -4.61 -17.21 3.62
N GLY A 39 -5.75 -17.74 4.01
CA GLY A 39 -6.60 -17.15 5.02
C GLY A 39 -7.85 -16.46 4.49
N ASP A 40 -8.47 -15.67 5.34
CA ASP A 40 -9.70 -14.94 5.02
C ASP A 40 -9.47 -13.91 3.94
N THR A 41 -10.27 -14.00 2.86
CA THR A 41 -10.17 -13.11 1.70
C THR A 41 -10.28 -11.63 2.09
N ASN A 42 -11.07 -11.29 3.13
CA ASN A 42 -11.19 -9.91 3.59
C ASN A 42 -9.91 -9.43 4.29
N ARG A 43 -9.26 -10.32 5.04
CA ARG A 43 -7.96 -10.01 5.67
C ARG A 43 -6.89 -9.80 4.60
N VAL A 44 -6.81 -10.69 3.62
CA VAL A 44 -5.89 -10.57 2.49
C VAL A 44 -6.13 -9.27 1.74
N PHE A 45 -7.39 -8.94 1.44
CA PHE A 45 -7.75 -7.69 0.78
C PHE A 45 -7.27 -6.48 1.59
N ARG A 46 -7.55 -6.44 2.88
CA ARG A 46 -7.14 -5.35 3.77
C ARG A 46 -5.63 -5.15 3.77
N GLU A 47 -4.86 -6.21 3.97
CA GLU A 47 -3.40 -6.11 4.05
C GLU A 47 -2.78 -5.68 2.71
N LEU A 48 -3.25 -6.22 1.58
CA LEU A 48 -2.79 -5.79 0.25
C LEU A 48 -3.18 -4.35 -0.08
N LEU A 49 -4.34 -3.89 0.39
CA LEU A 49 -4.74 -2.49 0.23
C LEU A 49 -3.83 -1.54 1.01
N ILE A 50 -3.52 -1.89 2.26
CA ILE A 50 -2.61 -1.10 3.11
C ILE A 50 -1.21 -1.06 2.48
N LEU A 51 -0.72 -2.17 1.95
CA LEU A 51 0.57 -2.23 1.28
C LEU A 51 0.60 -1.32 0.02
N ARG A 52 -0.49 -1.27 -0.75
CA ARG A 52 -0.60 -0.36 -1.89
C ARG A 52 -0.65 1.10 -1.47
N PHE A 53 -1.34 1.44 -0.37
CA PHE A 53 -1.30 2.80 0.18
C PHE A 53 0.11 3.20 0.58
N TYR A 54 0.86 2.29 1.20
CA TYR A 54 2.27 2.53 1.51
C TYR A 54 3.11 2.77 0.24
N ALA A 55 2.89 1.98 -0.82
CA ALA A 55 3.57 2.18 -2.10
C ALA A 55 3.19 3.53 -2.77
N ILE A 56 1.93 3.97 -2.65
CA ILE A 56 1.51 5.31 -3.09
C ILE A 56 2.27 6.39 -2.31
N MET A 57 2.34 6.26 -0.99
CA MET A 57 3.06 7.20 -0.14
C MET A 57 4.52 7.34 -0.60
N LYS A 58 5.22 6.24 -0.85
CA LYS A 58 6.59 6.26 -1.39
C LYS A 58 6.68 6.89 -2.79
N GLY A 59 5.69 6.65 -3.64
CA GLY A 59 5.59 7.31 -4.96
C GLY A 59 5.43 8.82 -4.84
N VAL A 60 4.55 9.29 -3.97
CA VAL A 60 4.32 10.72 -3.70
C VAL A 60 5.56 11.37 -3.07
N GLU A 61 6.21 10.71 -2.10
CA GLU A 61 7.47 11.18 -1.50
C GLU A 61 8.55 11.43 -2.55
N GLY A 62 8.63 10.57 -3.58
CA GLY A 62 9.58 10.68 -4.70
C GLY A 62 9.24 11.76 -5.73
N CYS A 63 8.06 12.40 -5.66
CA CYS A 63 7.67 13.46 -6.58
C CYS A 63 8.35 14.80 -6.26
N ARG A 64 8.52 15.64 -7.29
CA ARG A 64 9.01 17.03 -7.16
C ARG A 64 7.85 17.96 -6.79
N MET A 65 7.34 17.80 -5.58
CA MET A 65 6.26 18.63 -5.02
C MET A 65 6.72 19.20 -3.68
N PRO A 66 6.18 20.36 -3.24
CA PRO A 66 6.36 20.87 -1.89
C PRO A 66 5.94 19.81 -0.85
N ALA A 67 6.58 19.78 0.31
CA ALA A 67 6.27 18.80 1.36
C ALA A 67 4.81 18.93 1.84
N GLU A 68 4.30 20.16 1.96
CA GLU A 68 2.91 20.42 2.33
C GLU A 68 1.93 19.85 1.33
N SER A 69 2.16 20.07 0.03
CA SER A 69 1.32 19.51 -1.05
C SER A 69 1.32 17.98 -1.06
N LYS A 70 2.44 17.33 -0.71
CA LYS A 70 2.51 15.86 -0.56
C LYS A 70 1.63 15.39 0.59
N THR A 71 1.70 16.08 1.72
CA THR A 71 0.88 15.78 2.89
C THR A 71 -0.60 15.94 2.56
N ASP A 72 -1.00 17.08 1.98
CA ASP A 72 -2.40 17.34 1.61
C ASP A 72 -2.95 16.28 0.65
N LEU A 73 -2.15 15.86 -0.33
CA LEU A 73 -2.54 14.82 -1.28
C LEU A 73 -2.78 13.46 -0.58
N LEU A 74 -1.86 13.06 0.30
CA LEU A 74 -1.98 11.81 1.04
C LEU A 74 -3.15 11.85 2.03
N ASP A 75 -3.38 12.97 2.68
CA ASP A 75 -4.52 13.19 3.56
C ASP A 75 -5.84 13.10 2.78
N CYS A 76 -5.92 13.67 1.59
CA CYS A 76 -7.07 13.53 0.70
C CYS A 76 -7.34 12.05 0.34
N MET A 77 -6.31 11.28 -0.01
CA MET A 77 -6.45 9.85 -0.31
C MET A 77 -6.99 9.07 0.91
N HIS A 78 -6.41 9.29 2.08
CA HIS A 78 -6.86 8.63 3.31
C HIS A 78 -8.28 9.04 3.71
N ALA A 79 -8.64 10.31 3.54
CA ALA A 79 -9.99 10.80 3.80
C ALA A 79 -11.03 10.10 2.90
N VAL A 80 -10.72 9.89 1.62
CA VAL A 80 -11.57 9.11 0.71
C VAL A 80 -11.73 7.67 1.20
N PHE A 81 -10.63 7.03 1.63
CA PHE A 81 -10.66 5.67 2.16
C PHE A 81 -11.52 5.57 3.43
N PHE A 82 -11.34 6.46 4.41
CA PHE A 82 -12.11 6.43 5.66
C PHE A 82 -13.58 6.70 5.42
N ARG A 83 -13.92 7.62 4.51
CA ARG A 83 -15.29 7.85 4.06
C ARG A 83 -15.87 6.60 3.40
N TRP A 84 -15.11 5.92 2.54
CA TRP A 84 -15.55 4.68 1.93
C TRP A 84 -15.84 3.58 2.96
N LEU A 85 -15.04 3.43 4.02
CA LEU A 85 -15.31 2.51 5.13
C LEU A 85 -16.67 2.81 5.79
N SER A 86 -16.96 4.07 6.06
CA SER A 86 -18.21 4.46 6.71
C SER A 86 -19.41 4.33 5.77
N GLU A 87 -19.32 4.83 4.55
CA GLU A 87 -20.47 4.92 3.62
C GLU A 87 -20.76 3.61 2.90
N GLN A 88 -19.74 2.83 2.53
CA GLN A 88 -19.91 1.62 1.73
C GLN A 88 -19.87 0.34 2.56
N LEU A 89 -19.11 0.31 3.65
CA LEU A 89 -19.02 -0.84 4.54
C LEU A 89 -19.82 -0.67 5.84
N GLY A 90 -20.37 0.53 6.10
CA GLY A 90 -21.15 0.82 7.29
C GLY A 90 -20.34 0.83 8.60
N CYS A 91 -19.01 1.02 8.51
CA CYS A 91 -18.15 1.06 9.69
C CYS A 91 -18.52 2.25 10.59
N THR A 92 -18.61 1.97 11.88
CA THR A 92 -18.77 2.98 12.93
C THR A 92 -17.48 3.77 13.15
N GLU A 93 -17.57 4.94 13.79
CA GLU A 93 -16.39 5.76 14.08
C GLU A 93 -15.30 5.01 14.88
N PRO A 94 -15.61 4.23 15.94
CA PRO A 94 -14.60 3.42 16.63
C PRO A 94 -13.93 2.36 15.74
N GLU A 95 -14.66 1.78 14.80
CA GLU A 95 -14.09 0.81 13.83
C GLU A 95 -13.15 1.49 12.85
N VAL A 96 -13.51 2.68 12.36
CA VAL A 96 -12.63 3.50 11.51
C VAL A 96 -11.36 3.89 12.27
N ASP A 97 -11.45 4.27 13.54
CA ASP A 97 -10.28 4.58 14.36
C ASP A 97 -9.38 3.34 14.60
N SER A 98 -9.98 2.17 14.74
CA SER A 98 -9.24 0.92 14.80
C SER A 98 -8.47 0.65 13.50
N VAL A 99 -9.08 0.93 12.34
CA VAL A 99 -8.42 0.82 11.03
C VAL A 99 -7.27 1.82 10.91
N LYS A 100 -7.43 3.07 11.37
CA LYS A 100 -6.33 4.06 11.40
C LYS A 100 -5.15 3.57 12.22
N ALA A 101 -5.40 2.97 13.39
CA ALA A 101 -4.35 2.41 14.24
C ALA A 101 -3.61 1.25 13.54
N ILE A 102 -4.33 0.38 12.83
CA ILE A 102 -3.74 -0.70 12.02
C ILE A 102 -2.86 -0.11 10.90
N LEU A 103 -3.36 0.89 10.17
CA LEU A 103 -2.60 1.59 9.13
C LEU A 103 -1.27 2.13 9.66
N CYS A 104 -1.31 2.87 10.77
CA CYS A 104 -0.10 3.44 11.38
C CYS A 104 0.91 2.34 11.78
N LYS A 105 0.43 1.22 12.34
CA LYS A 105 1.29 0.08 12.70
C LYS A 105 1.93 -0.54 11.46
N ARG A 106 1.15 -0.78 10.40
CA ARG A 106 1.64 -1.39 9.15
C ARG A 106 2.62 -0.47 8.41
N TYR A 107 2.35 0.82 8.35
CA TYR A 107 3.28 1.77 7.71
C TYR A 107 4.65 1.78 8.38
N ARG A 108 4.70 1.70 9.71
CA ARG A 108 6.00 1.58 10.43
C ARG A 108 6.72 0.29 10.07
N ALA A 109 6.02 -0.84 10.04
CA ALA A 109 6.61 -2.12 9.68
C ALA A 109 7.09 -2.14 8.21
N TYR A 110 6.31 -1.57 7.29
CA TYR A 110 6.72 -1.49 5.88
C TYR A 110 7.87 -0.52 5.66
N GLU A 111 7.95 0.57 6.43
CA GLU A 111 9.12 1.47 6.42
C GLU A 111 10.38 0.76 6.90
N ASP A 112 10.26 -0.05 7.94
CA ASP A 112 11.39 -0.86 8.44
C ASP A 112 11.84 -1.89 7.40
N ALA A 113 10.90 -2.63 6.79
CA ALA A 113 11.20 -3.55 5.69
C ALA A 113 11.84 -2.83 4.49
N TYR A 114 11.34 -1.65 4.12
CA TYR A 114 11.91 -0.85 3.05
C TYR A 114 13.34 -0.43 3.34
N ASN A 115 13.62 0.00 4.56
CA ASN A 115 14.98 0.35 4.99
C ASN A 115 15.94 -0.85 4.92
N HIS A 116 15.48 -2.05 5.24
CA HIS A 116 16.28 -3.26 5.06
C HIS A 116 16.58 -3.54 3.58
N ILE A 117 15.61 -3.32 2.68
CA ILE A 117 15.82 -3.47 1.23
C ILE A 117 16.85 -2.47 0.73
N VAL A 118 16.71 -1.20 1.08
CA VAL A 118 17.65 -0.14 0.65
C VAL A 118 19.08 -0.39 1.13
N HIS A 119 19.25 -1.09 2.26
CA HIS A 119 20.57 -1.46 2.80
C HIS A 119 21.02 -2.87 2.39
N ASP A 120 20.40 -3.46 1.35
CA ASP A 120 20.74 -4.79 0.81
C ASP A 120 20.61 -5.94 1.84
N ARG A 121 19.54 -5.91 2.64
CA ARG A 121 19.22 -6.91 3.66
C ARG A 121 17.87 -7.57 3.38
N PRO A 122 17.71 -8.30 2.27
CA PRO A 122 16.39 -8.81 1.85
C PRO A 122 15.78 -9.81 2.84
N LEU A 123 16.60 -10.59 3.54
CA LEU A 123 16.10 -11.54 4.55
C LEU A 123 15.49 -10.82 5.75
N ALA A 124 16.16 -9.80 6.28
CA ALA A 124 15.61 -9.01 7.38
C ALA A 124 14.30 -8.30 6.95
N ALA A 125 14.22 -7.84 5.71
CA ALA A 125 12.96 -7.33 5.16
C ALA A 125 11.87 -8.41 5.13
N GLY A 126 12.21 -9.64 4.73
CA GLY A 126 11.30 -10.80 4.73
C GLY A 126 10.78 -11.13 6.12
N GLU A 127 11.63 -11.13 7.15
CA GLU A 127 11.23 -11.35 8.54
C GLU A 127 10.24 -10.31 9.04
N VAL A 128 10.47 -9.03 8.78
CA VAL A 128 9.55 -7.94 9.13
C VAL A 128 8.20 -8.11 8.42
N LEU A 129 8.22 -8.50 7.14
CA LEU A 129 7.00 -8.76 6.38
C LEU A 129 6.26 -9.99 6.88
N LEU A 130 6.96 -11.06 7.22
CA LEU A 130 6.38 -12.27 7.81
C LEU A 130 5.61 -11.92 9.09
N ASP A 131 6.23 -11.18 10.01
CA ASP A 131 5.57 -10.75 11.24
C ASP A 131 4.34 -9.86 10.98
N SER A 132 4.45 -8.97 10.01
CA SER A 132 3.37 -8.05 9.65
C SER A 132 2.19 -8.74 8.97
N LEU A 133 2.44 -9.78 8.20
CA LEU A 133 1.47 -10.47 7.36
C LEU A 133 1.12 -11.88 7.87
N ARG A 134 1.57 -12.25 9.07
CA ARG A 134 1.40 -13.59 9.65
C ARG A 134 -0.05 -14.12 9.58
N ASP A 135 -1.03 -13.23 9.78
CA ASP A 135 -2.44 -13.61 9.77
C ASP A 135 -2.98 -14.05 8.40
N ILE A 136 -2.25 -13.76 7.31
CA ILE A 136 -2.67 -14.05 5.94
C ILE A 136 -1.73 -14.99 5.20
N LEU A 137 -0.59 -15.33 5.80
CA LEU A 137 0.39 -16.26 5.21
C LEU A 137 0.03 -17.72 5.55
N ALA A 138 0.57 -18.64 4.75
CA ALA A 138 0.44 -20.06 5.02
C ALA A 138 0.95 -20.38 6.44
N PRO A 139 0.25 -21.27 7.20
CA PRO A 139 0.59 -21.52 8.60
C PRO A 139 1.98 -22.15 8.82
N ASP A 140 2.52 -22.80 7.81
CA ASP A 140 3.83 -23.44 7.79
C ASP A 140 4.96 -22.53 7.33
N LEU A 141 4.64 -21.32 6.89
CA LEU A 141 5.65 -20.35 6.48
C LEU A 141 6.47 -19.89 7.68
N SER A 142 7.78 -20.03 7.62
CA SER A 142 8.69 -19.73 8.71
C SER A 142 9.85 -18.85 8.27
N ALA A 143 10.45 -18.14 9.24
CA ALA A 143 11.66 -17.35 9.02
C ALA A 143 12.93 -18.21 8.97
N GLU A 144 12.84 -19.50 9.26
CA GLU A 144 13.99 -20.40 9.29
C GLU A 144 14.42 -20.82 7.87
N ASP A 145 13.49 -20.80 6.91
CA ASP A 145 13.79 -21.08 5.50
C ASP A 145 13.86 -19.79 4.70
N VAL A 146 15.07 -19.49 4.21
CA VAL A 146 15.34 -18.34 3.33
C VAL A 146 14.45 -18.31 2.09
N PHE A 147 14.12 -19.51 1.55
CA PHE A 147 13.29 -19.63 0.36
C PHE A 147 11.82 -19.26 0.63
N ASP A 148 11.35 -19.42 1.86
CA ASP A 148 9.99 -19.06 2.25
C ASP A 148 9.81 -17.53 2.29
N LEU A 149 10.85 -16.78 2.62
CA LEU A 149 10.82 -15.31 2.71
C LEU A 149 11.02 -14.60 1.37
N LEU A 150 11.67 -15.25 0.42
CA LEU A 150 12.03 -14.65 -0.86
C LEU A 150 10.80 -14.18 -1.67
N PRO A 151 9.70 -14.96 -1.79
CA PRO A 151 8.49 -14.50 -2.47
C PRO A 151 7.90 -13.23 -1.87
N LEU A 152 7.88 -13.11 -0.56
CA LEU A 152 7.39 -11.91 0.15
C LEU A 152 8.25 -10.69 -0.16
N HIS A 153 9.57 -10.85 -0.12
CA HIS A 153 10.50 -9.78 -0.47
C HIS A 153 10.32 -9.34 -1.93
N ILE A 154 10.21 -10.29 -2.87
CA ILE A 154 9.99 -10.00 -4.30
C ILE A 154 8.67 -9.27 -4.50
N MET A 155 7.58 -9.74 -3.88
CA MET A 155 6.27 -9.08 -3.95
C MET A 155 6.34 -7.65 -3.44
N PHE A 156 6.92 -7.45 -2.26
CA PHE A 156 7.01 -6.14 -1.62
C PHE A 156 7.84 -5.18 -2.48
N SER A 157 9.01 -5.62 -2.94
CA SER A 157 9.88 -4.83 -3.80
C SER A 157 9.20 -4.47 -5.13
N ASN A 158 8.53 -5.42 -5.77
CA ASN A 158 7.81 -5.19 -7.02
C ASN A 158 6.64 -4.20 -6.84
N LEU A 159 5.86 -4.33 -5.77
CA LEU A 159 4.79 -3.39 -5.47
C LEU A 159 5.34 -1.98 -5.21
N LEU A 160 6.41 -1.86 -4.42
CA LEU A 160 7.04 -0.57 -4.17
C LEU A 160 7.58 0.06 -5.44
N LEU A 161 8.40 -0.67 -6.19
CA LEU A 161 9.07 -0.11 -7.38
C LEU A 161 8.07 0.20 -8.49
N THR A 162 7.26 -0.78 -8.88
CA THR A 162 6.33 -0.60 -10.03
C THR A 162 5.19 0.35 -9.71
N PHE A 163 4.61 0.25 -8.53
CA PHE A 163 3.44 1.05 -8.19
C PHE A 163 3.83 2.48 -7.80
N SER A 164 4.93 2.66 -7.06
CA SER A 164 5.47 3.99 -6.76
C SER A 164 5.90 4.73 -8.03
N ASP A 165 6.54 4.04 -8.97
CA ASP A 165 6.93 4.63 -10.25
C ASP A 165 5.72 5.01 -11.11
N ALA A 166 4.69 4.17 -11.13
CA ALA A 166 3.44 4.47 -11.82
C ALA A 166 2.74 5.70 -11.23
N VAL A 167 2.69 5.81 -9.90
CA VAL A 167 2.13 6.97 -9.19
C VAL A 167 2.93 8.23 -9.55
N ARG A 168 4.24 8.19 -9.43
CA ARG A 168 5.13 9.32 -9.75
C ARG A 168 4.96 9.77 -11.20
N LYS A 169 4.89 8.83 -12.14
CA LYS A 169 4.68 9.13 -13.56
C LYS A 169 3.31 9.78 -13.78
N SER A 170 2.24 9.20 -13.23
CA SER A 170 0.88 9.73 -13.38
C SER A 170 0.75 11.13 -12.79
N LEU A 171 1.36 11.41 -11.64
CA LEU A 171 1.37 12.74 -11.04
C LEU A 171 2.14 13.74 -11.89
N SER A 172 3.27 13.34 -12.50
CA SER A 172 4.05 14.19 -13.41
C SER A 172 3.28 14.49 -14.69
N GLU A 173 2.58 13.51 -15.27
CA GLU A 173 1.78 13.68 -16.50
C GLU A 173 0.52 14.52 -16.25
N ALA A 174 -0.09 14.41 -15.07
CA ALA A 174 -1.25 15.22 -14.68
C ALA A 174 -0.91 16.70 -14.48
N GLY A 175 0.36 17.09 -14.65
CA GLY A 175 0.79 18.47 -14.45
C GLY A 175 0.82 18.87 -12.97
N ALA A 176 1.17 17.93 -12.08
CA ALA A 176 1.43 18.23 -10.67
C ALA A 176 2.54 19.30 -10.47
N ALA A 177 3.20 19.70 -11.56
CA ALA A 177 3.99 20.93 -11.63
C ALA A 177 3.14 22.21 -11.66
N ALA A 178 1.81 22.11 -11.74
CA ALA A 178 0.85 23.20 -11.77
C ALA A 178 -0.10 23.21 -10.55
N ILE A 179 0.20 22.43 -9.54
CA ILE A 179 -0.46 22.52 -8.24
C ILE A 179 0.42 23.46 -7.38
N ASP A 180 0.41 24.73 -7.76
CA ASP A 180 0.86 25.85 -6.93
C ASP A 180 -0.34 26.41 -6.16
#